data_aead26b6263e0306088f2c64d626d4a5
#
_entry.id   aead26b6263e0306088f2c64d626d4a5
#
_cell.length_a   1.000
_cell.length_b   1.000
_cell.length_c   1.000
_cell.angle_alpha   90.00
_cell.angle_beta   90.00
_cell.angle_gamma   90.00
#
_symmetry.space_group_name_H-M   'P 1'
#
loop_
_entity.id
_entity.type
_entity.pdbx_description
1 polymer ?
#
loop_
_entity_poly.entity_id
_entity_poly.type
_entity_poly.pdbx_seq_one_letter_code
_entity_poly.pdbx_strand_id
1 'polypeptide(L)'
;LEGLSQLNNWPDKVKLMQENWIGKSIGCEINLELFNKDESSLNQELSIYTTRPDTIYGATFCAISPGHPLAIKLSEKNSDIKNFIKKFNNKNITEEAMAKAEKEGIKIEYYVKHPLIKNKILPIYIANFVLMEYGSGAIYGCPAHDQRDLDFATKYHLEVLPVILPFNEVMSKFSIKNEAYTGEGKLINSEFLNGLNIAQAQKNIIQTLEKKGIGKKKVNFRLRDWGVSRQRYWGCPIPIIYREDGEIICLPDDQLPLELPIDVDLNQSGNPLENHPTWKYTKCPETGMNAIRETDTLDTFVDSAWYFLRFCSANNIHEPFSDEDIDYWMPVDQYVGGVEHAILHLLYSRFFTKALSNTNAIKFNEPFSGLFTQGMVCHETYKLNNGEWLFPVDVYEKNGNYYCSKTNEKVIKGPSESMSKSKKNVVEPGDIIRPYGGDTD
;
A
#
# COMPACT_ATOMS: atom_id res chain seq x y z
N LEU A 1 -4.12 13.30 5.23
CA LEU A 1 -4.27 12.87 6.64
C LEU A 1 -4.89 13.96 7.50
N GLU A 2 -4.41 15.20 7.41
CA GLU A 2 -4.91 16.31 8.22
C GLU A 2 -6.42 16.54 8.03
N GLY A 3 -6.93 16.43 6.81
CA GLY A 3 -8.35 16.54 6.52
C GLY A 3 -9.24 15.46 7.15
N LEU A 4 -8.69 14.31 7.57
CA LEU A 4 -9.48 13.25 8.21
C LEU A 4 -10.14 13.71 9.51
N SER A 5 -9.47 14.59 10.25
CA SER A 5 -10.01 15.17 11.50
C SER A 5 -11.19 16.12 11.27
N GLN A 6 -11.38 16.60 10.04
CA GLN A 6 -12.48 17.52 9.67
C GLN A 6 -13.72 16.78 9.18
N LEU A 7 -13.63 15.47 8.92
CA LEU A 7 -14.72 14.62 8.43
C LEU A 7 -15.62 14.14 9.60
N ASN A 8 -16.35 15.08 10.22
CA ASN A 8 -17.12 14.79 11.42
C ASN A 8 -18.30 13.82 11.18
N ASN A 9 -18.89 13.84 9.97
CA ASN A 9 -20.02 13.01 9.62
C ASN A 9 -19.61 11.75 8.80
N TRP A 10 -18.35 11.36 8.93
CA TRP A 10 -17.83 10.12 8.35
C TRP A 10 -17.66 9.05 9.40
N PRO A 11 -17.94 7.75 9.10
CA PRO A 11 -17.69 6.66 10.02
C PRO A 11 -16.21 6.59 10.44
N ASP A 12 -15.95 6.44 11.73
CA ASP A 12 -14.58 6.36 12.28
C ASP A 12 -13.79 5.20 11.67
N LYS A 13 -14.47 4.10 11.37
CA LYS A 13 -13.87 2.95 10.69
C LYS A 13 -13.26 3.33 9.34
N VAL A 14 -13.95 4.13 8.53
CA VAL A 14 -13.46 4.57 7.21
C VAL A 14 -12.26 5.51 7.38
N LYS A 15 -12.33 6.46 8.31
CA LYS A 15 -11.20 7.35 8.62
C LYS A 15 -9.96 6.57 9.03
N LEU A 16 -10.13 5.58 9.91
CA LEU A 16 -9.04 4.70 10.37
C LEU A 16 -8.47 3.84 9.22
N MET A 17 -9.34 3.33 8.34
CA MET A 17 -8.88 2.58 7.16
C MET A 17 -8.02 3.44 6.25
N GLN A 18 -8.41 4.68 5.97
CA GLN A 18 -7.63 5.62 5.16
C GLN A 18 -6.32 6.01 5.85
N GLU A 19 -6.35 6.30 7.14
CA GLU A 19 -5.14 6.62 7.92
C GLU A 19 -4.12 5.48 7.86
N ASN A 20 -4.58 4.25 8.10
CA ASN A 20 -3.73 3.06 8.04
C ASN A 20 -3.21 2.78 6.63
N TRP A 21 -4.01 3.03 5.59
CA TRP A 21 -3.61 2.84 4.20
C TRP A 21 -2.55 3.86 3.76
N ILE A 22 -2.73 5.13 4.11
CA ILE A 22 -1.73 6.18 3.87
C ILE A 22 -0.46 5.88 4.67
N GLY A 23 -0.60 5.37 5.89
CA GLY A 23 0.46 4.80 6.69
C GLY A 23 1.62 5.75 6.94
N LYS A 24 1.32 6.96 7.44
CA LYS A 24 2.36 7.91 7.85
C LYS A 24 3.18 7.33 8.99
N SER A 25 4.47 7.22 8.80
CA SER A 25 5.42 6.86 9.85
C SER A 25 6.45 7.95 10.06
N ILE A 26 6.74 8.23 11.32
CA ILE A 26 7.77 9.18 11.72
C ILE A 26 8.92 8.37 12.30
N GLY A 27 10.10 8.57 11.75
CA GLY A 27 11.29 7.85 12.17
C GLY A 27 12.55 8.70 12.06
N CYS A 28 13.67 8.03 12.03
CA CYS A 28 14.99 8.63 11.86
C CYS A 28 15.74 7.90 10.75
N GLU A 29 16.30 8.66 9.85
CA GLU A 29 17.33 8.17 8.92
C GLU A 29 18.69 8.41 9.56
N ILE A 30 19.52 7.37 9.60
CA ILE A 30 20.82 7.38 10.26
C ILE A 30 21.87 6.89 9.27
N ASN A 31 22.93 7.64 9.08
CA ASN A 31 24.03 7.28 8.21
C ASN A 31 25.18 6.70 9.05
N LEU A 32 25.54 5.47 8.76
CA LEU A 32 26.57 4.73 9.45
C LEU A 32 27.74 4.49 8.50
N GLU A 33 28.94 4.87 8.92
CA GLU A 33 30.16 4.64 8.16
C GLU A 33 30.49 3.15 8.07
N LEU A 34 30.84 2.69 6.85
CA LEU A 34 31.20 1.31 6.54
C LEU A 34 32.72 1.08 6.74
N PHE A 35 33.03 -0.05 7.33
CA PHE A 35 34.40 -0.48 7.63
C PHE A 35 34.66 -1.91 7.15
N ASN A 36 35.89 -2.19 6.76
CA ASN A 36 36.40 -3.54 6.56
C ASN A 36 36.64 -4.25 7.90
N LYS A 37 36.95 -5.55 7.83
CA LYS A 37 37.28 -6.38 8.99
C LYS A 37 38.52 -5.89 9.78
N ASP A 38 39.44 -5.23 9.12
CA ASP A 38 40.66 -4.61 9.73
C ASP A 38 40.39 -3.19 10.26
N GLU A 39 39.13 -2.79 10.34
CA GLU A 39 38.64 -1.47 10.74
C GLU A 39 39.10 -0.30 9.83
N SER A 40 39.57 -0.58 8.63
CA SER A 40 39.81 0.47 7.62
C SER A 40 38.49 1.01 7.09
N SER A 41 38.35 2.35 7.03
CA SER A 41 37.16 3.00 6.47
C SER A 41 37.05 2.74 4.98
N LEU A 42 35.82 2.46 4.52
CA LEU A 42 35.51 2.34 3.10
C LEU A 42 35.18 3.69 2.46
N ASN A 43 35.10 4.78 3.23
CA ASN A 43 34.63 6.09 2.81
C ASN A 43 33.22 6.00 2.13
N GLN A 44 32.39 5.10 2.61
CA GLN A 44 31.03 4.86 2.20
C GLN A 44 30.13 4.77 3.44
N GLU A 45 28.88 5.16 3.28
CA GLU A 45 27.90 5.12 4.36
C GLU A 45 26.79 4.13 4.04
N LEU A 46 26.28 3.48 5.08
CA LEU A 46 25.05 2.71 5.08
C LEU A 46 23.94 3.59 5.69
N SER A 47 23.01 4.04 4.86
CA SER A 47 21.83 4.76 5.34
C SER A 47 20.81 3.76 5.82
N ILE A 48 20.36 3.87 7.06
CA ILE A 48 19.32 3.05 7.67
C ILE A 48 18.12 3.92 8.05
N TYR A 49 16.93 3.34 8.00
CA TYR A 49 15.71 3.97 8.49
C TYR A 49 15.10 3.16 9.62
N THR A 50 14.70 3.83 10.69
CA THR A 50 14.01 3.21 11.81
C THR A 50 12.86 4.08 12.32
N THR A 51 11.74 3.46 12.69
CA THR A 51 10.65 4.09 13.45
C THR A 51 10.85 4.01 14.95
N ARG A 52 11.86 3.27 15.40
CA ARG A 52 12.18 3.05 16.80
C ARG A 52 13.61 3.52 17.13
N PRO A 53 13.96 4.80 16.87
CA PRO A 53 15.31 5.30 17.17
C PRO A 53 15.66 5.23 18.66
N ASP A 54 14.66 5.17 19.55
CA ASP A 54 14.80 4.94 20.99
C ASP A 54 15.53 3.64 21.33
N THR A 55 15.45 2.61 20.45
CA THR A 55 16.07 1.30 20.70
C THR A 55 17.50 1.17 20.17
N ILE A 56 18.11 2.25 19.67
CA ILE A 56 19.41 2.20 19.02
C ILE A 56 20.52 1.60 19.90
N TYR A 57 20.49 1.84 21.21
CA TYR A 57 21.45 1.25 22.15
C TYR A 57 21.36 -0.26 22.26
N GLY A 58 20.22 -0.85 21.90
CA GLY A 58 20.00 -2.30 21.80
C GLY A 58 20.39 -2.90 20.45
N ALA A 59 20.93 -2.09 19.53
CA ALA A 59 21.37 -2.59 18.23
C ALA A 59 22.55 -3.54 18.38
N THR A 60 22.43 -4.74 17.79
CA THR A 60 23.46 -5.80 17.86
C THR A 60 23.92 -6.26 16.48
N PHE A 61 23.22 -5.91 15.42
CA PHE A 61 23.61 -6.13 14.03
C PHE A 61 22.95 -5.10 13.11
N CYS A 62 23.39 -5.05 11.86
CA CYS A 62 22.69 -4.40 10.78
C CYS A 62 22.27 -5.44 9.75
N ALA A 63 21.17 -5.19 9.05
CA ALA A 63 20.73 -6.04 7.96
C ALA A 63 20.33 -5.19 6.75
N ILE A 64 20.64 -5.69 5.55
CA ILE A 64 20.30 -5.09 4.27
C ILE A 64 19.45 -6.05 3.44
N SER A 65 18.57 -5.49 2.61
CA SER A 65 17.77 -6.26 1.66
C SER A 65 18.64 -6.99 0.63
N PRO A 66 18.21 -8.17 0.13
CA PRO A 66 18.82 -8.80 -1.03
C PRO A 66 18.89 -7.91 -2.27
N GLY A 67 17.94 -6.96 -2.42
CA GLY A 67 17.94 -5.97 -3.51
C GLY A 67 18.77 -4.71 -3.25
N HIS A 68 19.40 -4.57 -2.08
CA HIS A 68 20.18 -3.39 -1.76
C HIS A 68 21.42 -3.24 -2.68
N PRO A 69 21.79 -2.03 -3.15
CA PRO A 69 22.92 -1.83 -4.06
C PRO A 69 24.23 -2.45 -3.57
N LEU A 70 24.50 -2.39 -2.26
CA LEU A 70 25.66 -3.02 -1.65
C LEU A 70 25.62 -4.54 -1.79
N ALA A 71 24.47 -5.17 -1.58
CA ALA A 71 24.29 -6.62 -1.74
C ALA A 71 24.51 -7.06 -3.20
N ILE A 72 23.94 -6.32 -4.15
CA ILE A 72 24.10 -6.56 -5.58
C ILE A 72 25.58 -6.48 -5.96
N LYS A 73 26.28 -5.42 -5.58
CA LYS A 73 27.72 -5.22 -5.85
C LYS A 73 28.56 -6.37 -5.28
N LEU A 74 28.26 -6.85 -4.08
CA LEU A 74 28.99 -7.97 -3.47
C LEU A 74 28.70 -9.30 -4.17
N SER A 75 27.52 -9.48 -4.73
CA SER A 75 27.13 -10.69 -5.46
C SER A 75 27.93 -10.91 -6.74
N GLU A 76 28.52 -9.87 -7.31
CA GLU A 76 29.39 -9.97 -8.50
C GLU A 76 30.67 -10.74 -8.21
N LYS A 77 31.15 -10.69 -6.97
CA LYS A 77 32.42 -11.28 -6.53
C LYS A 77 32.27 -12.47 -5.59
N ASN A 78 31.06 -12.77 -5.13
CA ASN A 78 30.79 -13.83 -4.16
C ASN A 78 29.59 -14.68 -4.61
N SER A 79 29.89 -15.97 -4.92
CA SER A 79 28.88 -16.94 -5.42
C SER A 79 27.79 -17.23 -4.39
N ASP A 80 28.11 -17.26 -3.10
CA ASP A 80 27.17 -17.59 -2.03
C ASP A 80 26.17 -16.45 -1.86
N ILE A 81 26.64 -15.20 -1.88
CA ILE A 81 25.78 -14.01 -1.89
C ILE A 81 24.90 -14.01 -3.12
N LYS A 82 25.45 -14.31 -4.30
CA LYS A 82 24.68 -14.38 -5.55
C LYS A 82 23.57 -15.43 -5.50
N ASN A 83 23.86 -16.61 -4.95
CA ASN A 83 22.88 -17.68 -4.78
C ASN A 83 21.79 -17.31 -3.77
N PHE A 84 22.19 -16.67 -2.66
CA PHE A 84 21.25 -16.17 -1.65
C PHE A 84 20.29 -15.13 -2.24
N ILE A 85 20.79 -14.14 -2.97
CA ILE A 85 19.97 -13.12 -3.63
C ILE A 85 18.99 -13.79 -4.64
N LYS A 86 19.46 -14.73 -5.46
CA LYS A 86 18.59 -15.45 -6.41
C LYS A 86 17.47 -16.22 -5.71
N LYS A 87 17.78 -16.84 -4.55
CA LYS A 87 16.78 -17.58 -3.77
C LYS A 87 15.59 -16.71 -3.37
N PHE A 88 15.82 -15.42 -3.08
CA PHE A 88 14.81 -14.51 -2.53
C PHE A 88 14.25 -13.49 -3.52
N ASN A 89 14.97 -13.13 -4.61
CA ASN A 89 14.45 -12.23 -5.65
C ASN A 89 13.38 -12.88 -6.57
N ASN A 90 13.31 -14.20 -6.63
CA ASN A 90 12.36 -14.92 -7.53
C ASN A 90 10.98 -15.14 -6.93
N LYS A 91 10.68 -14.57 -5.77
CA LYS A 91 9.38 -14.73 -5.12
C LYS A 91 8.73 -13.36 -4.97
N ASN A 92 7.60 -13.15 -5.64
CA ASN A 92 6.60 -12.14 -5.25
C ASN A 92 6.02 -12.55 -3.89
N ILE A 93 6.83 -12.39 -2.83
CA ILE A 93 6.46 -12.79 -1.48
C ILE A 93 5.69 -11.61 -0.88
N THR A 94 4.42 -11.83 -0.54
CA THR A 94 3.62 -10.87 0.20
C THR A 94 4.23 -10.63 1.59
N GLU A 95 3.98 -9.45 2.19
CA GLU A 95 4.43 -9.14 3.56
C GLU A 95 4.00 -10.22 4.57
N GLU A 96 2.80 -10.80 4.42
CA GLU A 96 2.31 -11.88 5.27
C GLU A 96 3.11 -13.19 5.12
N ALA A 97 3.50 -13.53 3.90
CA ALA A 97 4.32 -14.70 3.64
C ALA A 97 5.74 -14.53 4.20
N MET A 98 6.29 -13.30 4.11
CA MET A 98 7.57 -12.95 4.74
C MET A 98 7.52 -12.98 6.26
N ALA A 99 6.42 -12.52 6.86
CA ALA A 99 6.24 -12.54 8.31
C ALA A 99 6.29 -13.97 8.87
N LYS A 100 5.71 -14.94 8.13
CA LYS A 100 5.64 -16.36 8.51
C LYS A 100 6.89 -17.17 8.10
N ALA A 101 7.70 -16.67 7.17
CA ALA A 101 8.90 -17.38 6.70
C ALA A 101 10.00 -17.36 7.75
N GLU A 102 10.80 -18.43 7.77
CA GLU A 102 12.01 -18.51 8.58
C GLU A 102 12.97 -17.36 8.20
N LYS A 103 13.55 -16.71 9.21
CA LYS A 103 14.47 -15.60 9.03
C LYS A 103 15.85 -16.15 8.66
N GLU A 104 16.28 -15.81 7.44
CA GLU A 104 17.56 -16.25 6.88
C GLU A 104 18.41 -15.05 6.47
N GLY A 105 19.73 -15.20 6.59
CA GLY A 105 20.67 -14.18 6.12
C GLY A 105 22.08 -14.73 5.91
N ILE A 106 22.87 -13.97 5.19
CA ILE A 106 24.29 -14.23 4.97
C ILE A 106 25.10 -13.06 5.52
N LYS A 107 26.06 -13.36 6.40
CA LYS A 107 26.98 -12.35 6.93
C LYS A 107 27.94 -11.89 5.84
N ILE A 108 28.12 -10.58 5.74
CA ILE A 108 29.14 -9.99 4.85
C ILE A 108 30.35 -9.56 5.64
N GLU A 109 31.48 -9.31 4.93
CA GLU A 109 32.75 -8.92 5.58
C GLU A 109 32.86 -7.42 5.87
N TYR A 110 31.72 -6.72 5.84
CA TYR A 110 31.65 -5.31 6.22
C TYR A 110 30.95 -5.14 7.57
N TYR A 111 31.28 -4.03 8.21
CA TYR A 111 30.82 -3.67 9.55
C TYR A 111 30.46 -2.19 9.57
N VAL A 112 29.65 -1.80 10.56
CA VAL A 112 29.44 -0.40 10.92
C VAL A 112 29.80 -0.18 12.38
N LYS A 113 30.30 1.03 12.72
CA LYS A 113 30.44 1.43 14.11
C LYS A 113 29.15 1.95 14.67
N HIS A 114 28.81 1.55 15.89
CA HIS A 114 27.64 2.07 16.58
C HIS A 114 27.76 3.58 16.74
N PRO A 115 26.73 4.40 16.36
CA PRO A 115 26.90 5.85 16.26
C PRO A 115 27.05 6.56 17.60
N LEU A 116 26.73 5.89 18.72
CA LEU A 116 26.73 6.48 20.05
C LEU A 116 27.61 5.71 21.06
N ILE A 117 27.75 4.39 20.91
CA ILE A 117 28.57 3.58 21.81
C ILE A 117 29.98 3.48 21.25
N LYS A 118 30.92 4.00 21.99
CA LYS A 118 32.37 3.98 21.62
C LYS A 118 32.85 2.54 21.47
N ASN A 119 33.58 2.26 20.39
CA ASN A 119 34.20 0.96 20.07
C ASN A 119 33.22 -0.21 19.89
N LYS A 120 31.88 0.01 19.80
CA LYS A 120 30.92 -1.03 19.47
C LYS A 120 30.84 -1.16 17.95
N ILE A 121 31.12 -2.36 17.45
CA ILE A 121 31.05 -2.71 16.01
C ILE A 121 29.87 -3.60 15.80
N LEU A 122 29.06 -3.33 14.76
CA LEU A 122 27.90 -4.11 14.37
C LEU A 122 28.20 -4.85 13.07
N PRO A 123 28.03 -6.20 13.04
CA PRO A 123 28.12 -6.97 11.81
C PRO A 123 26.95 -6.65 10.88
N ILE A 124 27.18 -6.80 9.57
CA ILE A 124 26.15 -6.60 8.55
C ILE A 124 25.78 -7.95 7.93
N TYR A 125 24.48 -8.15 7.75
CA TYR A 125 23.90 -9.32 7.08
C TYR A 125 23.06 -8.89 5.87
N ILE A 126 23.05 -9.68 4.81
CA ILE A 126 22.01 -9.64 3.79
C ILE A 126 20.92 -10.56 4.29
N ALA A 127 19.70 -10.06 4.52
CA ALA A 127 18.64 -10.81 5.19
C ALA A 127 17.32 -10.76 4.42
N ASN A 128 16.60 -11.90 4.40
CA ASN A 128 15.38 -12.08 3.61
C ASN A 128 14.15 -11.33 4.15
N PHE A 129 14.22 -10.78 5.34
CA PHE A 129 13.11 -10.05 5.98
C PHE A 129 13.24 -8.52 5.90
N VAL A 130 14.29 -8.02 5.26
CA VAL A 130 14.49 -6.59 5.00
C VAL A 130 13.97 -6.24 3.60
N LEU A 131 13.01 -5.32 3.53
CA LEU A 131 12.39 -4.89 2.28
C LEU A 131 13.10 -3.67 1.69
N MET A 132 13.36 -3.68 0.37
CA MET A 132 13.89 -2.50 -0.33
C MET A 132 12.93 -1.30 -0.30
N GLU A 133 11.63 -1.59 -0.33
CA GLU A 133 10.57 -0.59 -0.43
C GLU A 133 10.32 0.14 0.89
N TYR A 134 10.92 -0.33 1.98
CA TYR A 134 10.77 0.28 3.29
C TYR A 134 12.05 1.03 3.70
N GLY A 135 11.99 2.33 3.65
CA GLY A 135 13.12 3.20 4.02
C GLY A 135 14.25 3.19 2.99
N SER A 136 15.44 2.76 3.42
CA SER A 136 16.66 2.67 2.61
C SER A 136 16.98 1.24 2.16
N GLY A 137 16.15 0.26 2.50
CA GLY A 137 16.49 -1.16 2.32
C GLY A 137 17.54 -1.66 3.31
N ALA A 138 17.78 -0.92 4.38
CA ALA A 138 18.70 -1.28 5.45
C ALA A 138 18.14 -0.93 6.83
N ILE A 139 18.40 -1.76 7.82
CA ILE A 139 17.96 -1.60 9.21
C ILE A 139 19.13 -1.88 10.18
N TYR A 140 19.03 -1.39 11.41
CA TYR A 140 19.72 -2.04 12.51
C TYR A 140 18.75 -3.00 13.22
N GLY A 141 19.25 -4.13 13.68
CA GLY A 141 18.48 -5.12 14.43
C GLY A 141 18.56 -4.88 15.92
N CYS A 142 17.38 -4.81 16.56
CA CYS A 142 17.24 -4.74 18.02
C CYS A 142 16.44 -5.94 18.53
N PRO A 143 17.08 -7.10 18.73
CA PRO A 143 16.41 -8.37 19.03
C PRO A 143 15.50 -8.35 20.26
N ALA A 144 15.83 -7.54 21.24
CA ALA A 144 15.01 -7.44 22.44
C ALA A 144 13.64 -6.79 22.21
N HIS A 145 13.45 -6.03 21.10
CA HIS A 145 12.28 -5.19 20.87
C HIS A 145 11.65 -5.30 19.47
N ASP A 146 12.11 -6.25 18.65
CA ASP A 146 11.48 -6.67 17.40
C ASP A 146 11.54 -8.19 17.26
N GLN A 147 10.41 -8.85 17.05
CA GLN A 147 10.34 -10.31 16.99
C GLN A 147 11.13 -10.88 15.82
N ARG A 148 11.14 -10.20 14.66
CA ARG A 148 11.91 -10.65 13.47
C ARG A 148 13.40 -10.62 13.75
N ASP A 149 13.86 -9.58 14.45
CA ASP A 149 15.26 -9.44 14.87
C ASP A 149 15.62 -10.48 15.92
N LEU A 150 14.68 -10.82 16.84
CA LEU A 150 14.89 -11.83 17.85
C LEU A 150 15.01 -13.24 17.23
N ASP A 151 14.11 -13.59 16.32
CA ASP A 151 14.15 -14.86 15.60
C ASP A 151 15.47 -15.02 14.84
N PHE A 152 15.90 -13.95 14.18
CA PHE A 152 17.17 -13.89 13.47
C PHE A 152 18.36 -13.99 14.41
N ALA A 153 18.38 -13.20 15.48
CA ALA A 153 19.45 -13.20 16.46
C ALA A 153 19.60 -14.57 17.16
N THR A 154 18.49 -15.22 17.46
CA THR A 154 18.50 -16.57 18.05
C THR A 154 19.12 -17.57 17.09
N LYS A 155 18.74 -17.55 15.80
CA LYS A 155 19.29 -18.46 14.78
C LYS A 155 20.81 -18.25 14.56
N TYR A 156 21.26 -17.01 14.57
CA TYR A 156 22.68 -16.65 14.30
C TYR A 156 23.49 -16.41 15.57
N HIS A 157 22.95 -16.72 16.74
CA HIS A 157 23.61 -16.58 18.04
C HIS A 157 24.14 -15.18 18.30
N LEU A 158 23.33 -14.16 17.94
CA LEU A 158 23.66 -12.77 18.19
C LEU A 158 23.21 -12.32 19.59
N GLU A 159 23.80 -11.25 20.08
CA GLU A 159 23.45 -10.68 21.37
C GLU A 159 22.01 -10.17 21.39
N VAL A 160 21.32 -10.33 22.52
CA VAL A 160 19.97 -9.80 22.79
C VAL A 160 20.07 -8.88 23.99
N LEU A 161 20.06 -7.56 23.74
CA LEU A 161 20.23 -6.53 24.78
C LEU A 161 18.90 -5.76 24.99
N PRO A 162 18.19 -5.98 26.12
CA PRO A 162 17.01 -5.20 26.46
C PRO A 162 17.36 -3.74 26.75
N VAL A 163 16.63 -2.82 26.11
CA VAL A 163 16.75 -1.37 26.35
C VAL A 163 15.46 -0.70 26.77
N ILE A 164 14.36 -1.46 26.86
CA ILE A 164 13.08 -1.01 27.42
C ILE A 164 12.68 -1.99 28.50
N LEU A 165 12.43 -1.47 29.69
CA LEU A 165 11.93 -2.20 30.84
C LEU A 165 10.44 -1.90 31.03
N PRO A 166 9.55 -2.93 31.05
CA PRO A 166 8.13 -2.74 31.41
C PRO A 166 7.98 -2.01 32.74
N PHE A 167 6.94 -1.18 32.87
CA PHE A 167 6.72 -0.39 34.10
C PHE A 167 6.57 -1.23 35.37
N ASN A 168 6.08 -2.47 35.22
CA ASN A 168 5.79 -3.39 36.33
C ASN A 168 6.90 -4.41 36.59
N GLU A 169 8.06 -4.25 35.92
CA GLU A 169 9.18 -5.21 36.00
C GLU A 169 10.39 -4.57 36.69
N VAL A 170 11.23 -5.44 37.23
CA VAL A 170 12.51 -5.05 37.85
C VAL A 170 13.65 -5.52 36.98
N MET A 171 14.59 -4.63 36.69
CA MET A 171 15.72 -4.87 35.79
C MET A 171 16.47 -6.19 36.08
N SER A 172 16.66 -6.55 37.36
CA SER A 172 17.37 -7.77 37.74
C SER A 172 16.63 -9.07 37.44
N LYS A 173 15.33 -9.01 37.12
CA LYS A 173 14.48 -10.17 36.80
C LYS A 173 14.01 -10.18 35.34
N PHE A 174 14.19 -9.08 34.62
CA PHE A 174 13.74 -8.94 33.25
C PHE A 174 14.75 -9.52 32.26
N SER A 175 14.32 -10.45 31.43
CA SER A 175 15.11 -11.03 30.35
C SER A 175 14.21 -11.40 29.17
N ILE A 176 14.74 -11.22 27.99
CA ILE A 176 14.09 -11.64 26.73
C ILE A 176 14.49 -13.08 26.43
N LYS A 177 13.51 -13.94 26.16
CA LYS A 177 13.73 -15.35 25.82
C LYS A 177 13.26 -15.65 24.39
N ASN A 178 12.00 -16.01 24.24
CA ASN A 178 11.40 -16.43 22.96
C ASN A 178 10.48 -15.36 22.35
N GLU A 179 10.18 -14.31 23.10
CA GLU A 179 9.28 -13.25 22.68
C GLU A 179 9.91 -11.88 22.93
N ALA A 180 9.95 -11.05 21.90
CA ALA A 180 10.46 -9.69 21.98
C ALA A 180 9.47 -8.79 22.73
N TYR A 181 9.99 -7.90 23.56
CA TYR A 181 9.13 -6.95 24.27
C TYR A 181 8.88 -5.70 23.41
N THR A 182 7.64 -5.52 22.97
CA THR A 182 7.21 -4.39 22.13
C THR A 182 6.30 -3.38 22.84
N GLY A 183 6.06 -3.59 24.13
CA GLY A 183 5.17 -2.77 24.95
C GLY A 183 5.81 -1.47 25.47
N GLU A 184 5.01 -0.73 26.22
CA GLU A 184 5.42 0.51 26.88
C GLU A 184 6.34 0.27 28.09
N GLY A 185 7.26 1.22 28.34
CA GLY A 185 8.19 1.09 29.45
C GLY A 185 9.14 2.26 29.60
N LYS A 186 10.15 2.07 30.41
CA LYS A 186 11.27 3.04 30.63
C LYS A 186 12.54 2.51 29.96
N LEU A 187 13.30 3.44 29.38
CA LEU A 187 14.61 3.11 28.78
C LEU A 187 15.60 2.68 29.89
N ILE A 188 16.34 1.62 29.59
CA ILE A 188 17.45 1.08 30.36
C ILE A 188 18.62 0.79 29.43
N ASN A 189 19.83 0.60 29.93
CA ASN A 189 21.02 0.29 29.11
C ASN A 189 21.25 1.26 27.93
N SER A 190 20.78 2.50 28.05
CA SER A 190 20.68 3.48 26.97
C SER A 190 21.29 4.85 27.34
N GLU A 191 22.32 4.85 28.21
CA GLU A 191 23.04 6.04 28.64
C GLU A 191 22.11 7.22 29.02
N PHE A 192 22.19 8.33 28.28
CA PHE A 192 21.41 9.55 28.57
C PHE A 192 19.89 9.39 28.36
N LEU A 193 19.44 8.29 27.76
CA LEU A 193 18.01 7.97 27.60
C LEU A 193 17.43 7.20 28.80
N ASN A 194 18.27 6.69 29.70
CA ASN A 194 17.83 5.88 30.83
C ASN A 194 16.78 6.61 31.67
N GLY A 195 15.70 5.88 32.02
CA GLY A 195 14.59 6.39 32.82
C GLY A 195 13.52 7.17 32.03
N LEU A 196 13.77 7.54 30.78
CA LEU A 196 12.79 8.20 29.93
C LEU A 196 11.73 7.21 29.44
N ASN A 197 10.54 7.71 29.16
CA ASN A 197 9.55 6.93 28.38
C ASN A 197 9.93 6.94 26.87
N ILE A 198 9.29 6.06 26.09
CA ILE A 198 9.59 5.87 24.67
C ILE A 198 9.49 7.19 23.88
N ALA A 199 8.41 7.95 24.06
CA ALA A 199 8.19 9.20 23.31
C ALA A 199 9.25 10.26 23.61
N GLN A 200 9.66 10.41 24.89
CA GLN A 200 10.75 11.30 25.30
C GLN A 200 12.08 10.83 24.72
N ALA A 201 12.35 9.52 24.77
CA ALA A 201 13.57 8.95 24.24
C ALA A 201 13.69 9.14 22.72
N GLN A 202 12.62 8.91 21.96
CA GLN A 202 12.59 9.15 20.51
C GLN A 202 12.91 10.60 20.17
N LYS A 203 12.32 11.56 20.87
CA LYS A 203 12.60 12.98 20.65
C LYS A 203 14.05 13.31 20.94
N ASN A 204 14.58 12.86 22.07
CA ASN A 204 15.94 13.17 22.52
C ASN A 204 17.00 12.54 21.63
N ILE A 205 16.78 11.30 21.20
CA ILE A 205 17.72 10.60 20.34
C ILE A 205 17.79 11.21 18.94
N ILE A 206 16.65 11.55 18.34
CA ILE A 206 16.59 12.22 17.04
C ILE A 206 17.37 13.55 17.10
N GLN A 207 17.10 14.37 18.10
CA GLN A 207 17.83 15.64 18.29
C GLN A 207 19.35 15.44 18.48
N THR A 208 19.74 14.38 19.14
CA THR A 208 21.16 14.07 19.36
C THR A 208 21.83 13.64 18.06
N LEU A 209 21.18 12.80 17.26
CA LEU A 209 21.67 12.35 15.96
C LEU A 209 21.75 13.51 14.96
N GLU A 210 20.78 14.41 14.96
CA GLU A 210 20.79 15.64 14.16
C GLU A 210 21.92 16.58 14.53
N LYS A 211 22.12 16.82 15.83
CA LYS A 211 23.24 17.66 16.32
C LYS A 211 24.61 17.10 15.95
N LYS A 212 24.75 15.77 15.88
CA LYS A 212 25.97 15.09 15.46
C LYS A 212 26.16 15.03 13.94
N GLY A 213 25.13 15.42 13.15
CA GLY A 213 25.15 15.36 11.68
C GLY A 213 25.10 13.94 11.11
N ILE A 214 24.74 12.94 11.91
CA ILE A 214 24.73 11.52 11.53
C ILE A 214 23.31 10.96 11.36
N GLY A 215 22.30 11.76 11.58
CA GLY A 215 20.90 11.34 11.37
C GLY A 215 19.97 12.54 11.22
N LYS A 216 18.79 12.29 10.71
CA LYS A 216 17.73 13.29 10.56
C LYS A 216 16.36 12.66 10.76
N LYS A 217 15.43 13.46 11.29
CA LYS A 217 14.01 13.07 11.33
C LYS A 217 13.51 12.86 9.92
N LYS A 218 12.79 11.78 9.69
CA LYS A 218 12.22 11.45 8.39
C LYS A 218 10.76 10.99 8.53
N VAL A 219 9.93 11.53 7.68
CA VAL A 219 8.52 11.09 7.55
C VAL A 219 8.43 10.24 6.29
N ASN A 220 7.95 9.03 6.44
CA ASN A 220 7.65 8.14 5.33
C ASN A 220 6.15 7.85 5.28
N PHE A 221 5.68 7.51 4.09
CA PHE A 221 4.31 7.06 3.86
C PHE A 221 4.35 5.65 3.27
N ARG A 222 3.42 4.80 3.69
CA ARG A 222 3.25 3.46 3.11
C ARG A 222 2.53 3.53 1.77
N LEU A 223 1.70 4.56 1.58
CA LEU A 223 0.99 4.81 0.34
C LEU A 223 1.99 4.89 -0.82
N ARG A 224 1.77 4.06 -1.84
CA ARG A 224 2.55 4.04 -3.08
C ARG A 224 1.90 4.93 -4.13
N ASP A 225 2.68 5.29 -5.15
CA ASP A 225 2.18 6.01 -6.29
C ASP A 225 1.06 5.22 -6.98
N TRP A 226 0.03 5.94 -7.41
CA TRP A 226 -1.04 5.37 -8.18
C TRP A 226 -0.65 5.36 -9.66
N GLY A 227 -0.30 4.17 -10.19
CA GLY A 227 -0.12 3.97 -11.62
C GLY A 227 -1.48 4.09 -12.31
N VAL A 228 -1.69 5.16 -13.08
CA VAL A 228 -3.01 5.49 -13.66
C VAL A 228 -3.29 4.84 -15.00
N SER A 229 -2.28 4.28 -15.70
CA SER A 229 -2.46 3.67 -17.01
C SER A 229 -2.87 2.21 -16.94
N ARG A 230 -3.70 1.76 -17.90
CA ARG A 230 -4.21 0.40 -18.01
C ARG A 230 -4.17 -0.09 -19.46
N GLN A 231 -3.72 -1.32 -19.64
CA GLN A 231 -3.68 -2.05 -20.89
C GLN A 231 -5.05 -2.66 -21.16
N ARG A 232 -6.04 -1.81 -21.35
CA ARG A 232 -7.45 -2.22 -21.63
C ARG A 232 -8.16 -1.18 -22.47
N TYR A 233 -9.23 -1.62 -23.14
CA TYR A 233 -10.07 -0.74 -23.96
C TYR A 233 -10.89 0.24 -23.12
N TRP A 234 -11.53 -0.26 -22.04
CA TRP A 234 -12.47 0.54 -21.24
C TRP A 234 -11.71 1.50 -20.31
N GLY A 235 -11.80 2.76 -20.60
CA GLY A 235 -11.19 3.86 -19.85
C GLY A 235 -11.02 5.09 -20.74
N CYS A 236 -10.74 6.25 -20.14
CA CYS A 236 -10.44 7.47 -20.88
C CYS A 236 -9.11 7.31 -21.62
N PRO A 237 -9.03 7.58 -22.94
CA PRO A 237 -7.78 7.52 -23.68
C PRO A 237 -6.82 8.62 -23.22
N ILE A 238 -5.53 8.33 -23.27
CA ILE A 238 -4.47 9.27 -22.87
C ILE A 238 -4.04 10.05 -24.10
N PRO A 239 -4.17 11.41 -24.12
CA PRO A 239 -3.92 12.22 -25.32
C PRO A 239 -2.41 12.48 -25.54
N ILE A 240 -1.63 11.41 -25.65
CA ILE A 240 -0.18 11.44 -25.87
C ILE A 240 0.17 10.65 -27.12
N ILE A 241 1.16 11.13 -27.85
CA ILE A 241 1.75 10.44 -28.98
C ILE A 241 3.26 10.33 -28.82
N TYR A 242 3.83 9.23 -29.34
CA TYR A 242 5.26 8.95 -29.38
C TYR A 242 5.74 9.13 -30.81
N ARG A 243 6.51 10.16 -31.06
CA ARG A 243 7.08 10.45 -32.39
C ARG A 243 8.22 9.47 -32.73
N GLU A 244 8.46 9.22 -34.01
CA GLU A 244 9.45 8.24 -34.49
C GLU A 244 10.90 8.54 -34.06
N ASP A 245 11.21 9.76 -33.66
CA ASP A 245 12.50 10.15 -33.08
C ASP A 245 12.59 10.00 -31.56
N GLY A 246 11.51 9.48 -30.93
CA GLY A 246 11.42 9.21 -29.51
C GLY A 246 10.89 10.36 -28.65
N GLU A 247 10.49 11.48 -29.25
CA GLU A 247 9.88 12.59 -28.51
C GLU A 247 8.43 12.26 -28.11
N ILE A 248 8.06 12.65 -26.90
CA ILE A 248 6.71 12.45 -26.32
C ILE A 248 5.96 13.78 -26.41
N ILE A 249 4.81 13.78 -27.07
CA ILE A 249 4.03 14.98 -27.36
C ILE A 249 2.60 14.82 -26.87
N CYS A 250 2.07 15.83 -26.18
CA CYS A 250 0.65 15.93 -25.88
C CYS A 250 -0.12 16.37 -27.13
N LEU A 251 -1.30 15.80 -27.35
CA LEU A 251 -2.18 16.28 -28.40
C LEU A 251 -2.65 17.70 -28.09
N PRO A 252 -2.71 18.60 -29.09
CA PRO A 252 -3.24 19.95 -28.91
C PRO A 252 -4.77 19.93 -28.74
N ASP A 253 -5.31 20.99 -28.16
CA ASP A 253 -6.73 21.12 -27.80
C ASP A 253 -7.69 20.93 -28.97
N ASP A 254 -7.30 21.33 -30.19
CA ASP A 254 -8.10 21.16 -31.40
C ASP A 254 -8.21 19.69 -31.87
N GLN A 255 -7.41 18.79 -31.30
CA GLN A 255 -7.51 17.33 -31.52
C GLN A 255 -8.17 16.58 -30.35
N LEU A 256 -8.78 17.29 -29.43
CA LEU A 256 -9.55 16.74 -28.32
C LEU A 256 -11.06 16.93 -28.57
N PRO A 257 -11.90 15.98 -28.12
CA PRO A 257 -11.54 14.75 -27.42
C PRO A 257 -10.89 13.69 -28.30
N LEU A 258 -9.92 12.95 -27.76
CA LEU A 258 -9.40 11.75 -28.40
C LEU A 258 -10.41 10.61 -28.26
N GLU A 259 -10.99 10.17 -29.39
CA GLU A 259 -12.00 9.12 -29.40
C GLU A 259 -11.37 7.74 -29.53
N LEU A 260 -11.91 6.77 -28.80
CA LEU A 260 -11.56 5.36 -28.93
C LEU A 260 -12.19 4.77 -30.21
N PRO A 261 -11.51 3.82 -30.89
CA PRO A 261 -12.08 3.14 -32.07
C PRO A 261 -13.23 2.24 -31.66
N ILE A 262 -14.27 2.20 -32.47
CA ILE A 262 -15.46 1.36 -32.21
C ILE A 262 -15.35 -0.06 -32.79
N ASP A 263 -14.38 -0.29 -33.67
CA ASP A 263 -14.11 -1.54 -34.40
C ASP A 263 -13.02 -2.38 -33.75
N VAL A 264 -13.03 -2.45 -32.42
CA VAL A 264 -12.02 -3.17 -31.61
C VAL A 264 -12.42 -4.63 -31.43
N ASP A 265 -11.48 -5.54 -31.68
CA ASP A 265 -11.61 -6.97 -31.34
C ASP A 265 -11.24 -7.21 -29.87
N LEU A 266 -12.25 -7.40 -29.03
CA LEU A 266 -12.10 -7.67 -27.59
C LEU A 266 -11.79 -9.16 -27.28
N ASN A 267 -11.79 -10.04 -28.27
CA ASN A 267 -11.53 -11.48 -28.09
C ASN A 267 -10.04 -11.82 -28.17
N GLN A 268 -9.19 -10.89 -28.60
CA GLN A 268 -7.74 -11.08 -28.66
C GLN A 268 -7.12 -10.91 -27.26
N SER A 269 -6.07 -11.69 -27.01
CA SER A 269 -5.26 -11.50 -25.80
C SER A 269 -4.36 -10.26 -25.90
N GLY A 270 -4.08 -9.62 -24.77
CA GLY A 270 -3.23 -8.44 -24.71
C GLY A 270 -4.02 -7.13 -24.72
N ASN A 271 -3.35 -6.01 -25.02
CA ASN A 271 -3.97 -4.69 -25.09
C ASN A 271 -4.74 -4.52 -26.40
N PRO A 272 -6.07 -4.36 -26.38
CA PRO A 272 -6.87 -4.26 -27.61
C PRO A 272 -6.51 -3.05 -28.48
N LEU A 273 -6.12 -1.92 -27.88
CA LEU A 273 -5.72 -0.71 -28.62
C LEU A 273 -4.34 -0.86 -29.27
N GLU A 274 -3.41 -1.53 -28.60
CA GLU A 274 -2.10 -1.85 -29.16
C GLU A 274 -2.23 -2.78 -30.36
N ASN A 275 -3.17 -3.73 -30.31
CA ASN A 275 -3.43 -4.68 -31.38
C ASN A 275 -4.26 -4.08 -32.54
N HIS A 276 -4.84 -2.86 -32.35
CA HIS A 276 -5.66 -2.23 -33.37
C HIS A 276 -4.85 -1.91 -34.63
N PRO A 277 -5.33 -2.28 -35.84
CA PRO A 277 -4.52 -2.22 -37.06
C PRO A 277 -4.20 -0.81 -37.54
N THR A 278 -5.03 0.16 -37.22
CA THR A 278 -4.91 1.54 -37.74
C THR A 278 -4.89 2.62 -36.68
N TRP A 279 -5.75 2.53 -35.65
CA TRP A 279 -5.99 3.62 -34.67
C TRP A 279 -4.72 4.12 -33.98
N LYS A 280 -3.81 3.23 -33.64
CA LYS A 280 -2.56 3.60 -32.93
C LYS A 280 -1.60 4.42 -33.79
N TYR A 281 -1.72 4.37 -35.10
CA TYR A 281 -0.82 5.11 -35.99
C TYR A 281 -1.38 6.49 -36.28
N THR A 282 -0.53 7.50 -36.18
CA THR A 282 -0.91 8.88 -36.39
C THR A 282 0.29 9.70 -36.92
N LYS A 283 0.07 10.99 -37.07
CA LYS A 283 1.14 11.93 -37.38
C LYS A 283 1.21 13.00 -36.31
N CYS A 284 2.43 13.45 -36.02
CA CYS A 284 2.65 14.59 -35.15
C CYS A 284 1.98 15.84 -35.74
N PRO A 285 1.10 16.53 -35.02
CA PRO A 285 0.39 17.69 -35.52
C PRO A 285 1.32 18.87 -35.84
N GLU A 286 2.44 18.98 -35.13
CA GLU A 286 3.40 20.07 -35.28
C GLU A 286 4.36 19.86 -36.47
N THR A 287 4.83 18.62 -36.67
CA THR A 287 5.93 18.33 -37.60
C THR A 287 5.51 17.48 -38.81
N GLY A 288 4.36 16.82 -38.75
CA GLY A 288 3.90 15.85 -39.76
C GLY A 288 4.66 14.53 -39.76
N MET A 289 5.63 14.34 -38.87
CA MET A 289 6.37 13.07 -38.69
C MET A 289 5.44 11.95 -38.23
N ASN A 290 5.83 10.70 -38.53
CA ASN A 290 5.07 9.56 -38.02
C ASN A 290 5.13 9.48 -36.50
N ALA A 291 4.02 9.07 -35.91
CA ALA A 291 3.88 8.90 -34.47
C ALA A 291 2.95 7.73 -34.14
N ILE A 292 3.06 7.22 -32.92
CA ILE A 292 2.19 6.20 -32.36
C ILE A 292 1.44 6.81 -31.18
N ARG A 293 0.10 6.64 -31.14
CA ARG A 293 -0.71 7.03 -29.99
C ARG A 293 -0.39 6.16 -28.78
N GLU A 294 -0.52 6.74 -27.60
CA GLU A 294 -0.59 5.94 -26.39
C GLU A 294 -1.77 4.97 -26.50
N THR A 295 -1.51 3.71 -26.22
CA THR A 295 -2.49 2.63 -26.31
C THR A 295 -3.06 2.19 -24.96
N ASP A 296 -2.49 2.69 -23.87
CA ASP A 296 -3.10 2.55 -22.55
C ASP A 296 -4.27 3.52 -22.40
N THR A 297 -5.24 3.15 -21.58
CA THR A 297 -6.30 4.04 -21.11
C THR A 297 -6.07 4.38 -19.65
N LEU A 298 -6.68 5.44 -19.16
CA LEU A 298 -6.67 5.76 -17.74
C LEU A 298 -7.47 4.74 -16.96
N ASP A 299 -7.03 4.44 -15.73
CA ASP A 299 -7.80 3.70 -14.75
C ASP A 299 -9.18 4.35 -14.59
N THR A 300 -10.24 3.56 -14.60
CA THR A 300 -11.62 4.06 -14.45
C THR A 300 -11.87 4.80 -13.14
N PHE A 301 -11.01 4.61 -12.13
CA PHE A 301 -11.03 5.44 -10.92
C PHE A 301 -10.67 6.90 -11.17
N VAL A 302 -9.98 7.22 -12.27
CA VAL A 302 -9.72 8.62 -12.64
C VAL A 302 -11.04 9.33 -12.90
N ASP A 303 -11.95 8.71 -13.70
CA ASP A 303 -13.26 9.27 -13.97
C ASP A 303 -14.14 9.34 -12.70
N SER A 304 -14.19 8.23 -11.95
CA SER A 304 -15.02 8.18 -10.73
C SER A 304 -14.49 9.08 -9.60
N ALA A 305 -13.23 9.48 -9.65
CA ALA A 305 -12.64 10.35 -8.62
C ALA A 305 -13.18 11.80 -8.67
N TRP A 306 -13.83 12.22 -9.77
CA TRP A 306 -14.35 13.57 -9.92
C TRP A 306 -15.73 13.66 -10.59
N TYR A 307 -16.38 12.53 -10.94
CA TYR A 307 -17.66 12.53 -11.65
C TYR A 307 -18.74 13.37 -10.97
N PHE A 308 -18.75 13.44 -9.64
CA PHE A 308 -19.69 14.22 -8.85
C PHE A 308 -19.57 15.73 -9.13
N LEU A 309 -18.38 16.23 -9.50
CA LEU A 309 -18.20 17.60 -9.98
C LEU A 309 -18.82 17.77 -11.37
N ARG A 310 -18.57 16.82 -12.26
CA ARG A 310 -19.13 16.84 -13.63
C ARG A 310 -20.65 16.79 -13.60
N PHE A 311 -21.25 16.06 -12.66
CA PHE A 311 -22.70 15.97 -12.52
C PHE A 311 -23.37 17.31 -12.18
N CYS A 312 -22.66 18.22 -11.50
CA CYS A 312 -23.17 19.55 -11.21
C CYS A 312 -23.46 20.34 -12.51
N SER A 313 -22.64 20.14 -13.55
CA SER A 313 -22.71 20.83 -14.82
C SER A 313 -22.79 19.87 -16.02
N ALA A 314 -23.64 18.85 -15.95
CA ALA A 314 -23.68 17.73 -16.91
C ALA A 314 -23.84 18.16 -18.38
N ASN A 315 -24.53 19.27 -18.63
CA ASN A 315 -24.79 19.81 -19.97
C ASN A 315 -23.75 20.84 -20.46
N ASN A 316 -22.73 21.18 -19.64
CA ASN A 316 -21.68 22.08 -20.05
C ASN A 316 -20.74 21.38 -21.04
N ILE A 317 -20.64 21.89 -22.27
CA ILE A 317 -19.80 21.31 -23.33
C ILE A 317 -18.46 22.03 -23.49
N HIS A 318 -18.25 23.12 -22.77
CA HIS A 318 -17.07 23.98 -22.92
C HIS A 318 -16.05 23.75 -21.77
N GLU A 319 -16.55 23.42 -20.59
CA GLU A 319 -15.77 23.27 -19.37
C GLU A 319 -16.14 21.99 -18.63
N PRO A 320 -15.25 21.43 -17.80
CA PRO A 320 -15.54 20.26 -17.00
C PRO A 320 -16.74 20.46 -16.05
N PHE A 321 -16.85 21.68 -15.51
CA PHE A 321 -17.92 22.17 -14.64
C PHE A 321 -17.86 23.70 -14.57
N SER A 322 -18.98 24.36 -14.24
CA SER A 322 -19.00 25.80 -13.99
C SER A 322 -18.81 26.12 -12.51
N ASP A 323 -18.16 27.24 -12.22
CA ASP A 323 -17.95 27.70 -10.83
C ASP A 323 -19.27 27.91 -10.10
N GLU A 324 -20.32 28.43 -10.78
CA GLU A 324 -21.63 28.69 -10.20
C GLU A 324 -22.33 27.39 -9.75
N ASP A 325 -22.32 26.36 -10.59
CA ASP A 325 -22.90 25.06 -10.26
C ASP A 325 -22.16 24.38 -9.12
N ILE A 326 -20.83 24.44 -9.14
CA ILE A 326 -19.98 23.87 -8.09
C ILE A 326 -20.18 24.60 -6.76
N ASP A 327 -20.22 25.92 -6.76
CA ASP A 327 -20.43 26.73 -5.56
C ASP A 327 -21.83 26.48 -4.95
N TYR A 328 -22.83 26.07 -5.76
CA TYR A 328 -24.17 25.77 -5.30
C TYR A 328 -24.33 24.32 -4.78
N TRP A 329 -23.81 23.33 -5.51
CA TRP A 329 -24.06 21.92 -5.23
C TRP A 329 -23.04 21.24 -4.33
N MET A 330 -21.84 21.79 -4.23
CA MET A 330 -20.73 21.14 -3.53
C MET A 330 -20.35 21.79 -2.20
N PRO A 331 -19.80 21.03 -1.23
CA PRO A 331 -19.59 19.58 -1.26
C PRO A 331 -20.90 18.79 -1.18
N VAL A 332 -20.91 17.52 -1.62
CA VAL A 332 -22.08 16.63 -1.52
C VAL A 332 -22.50 16.48 -0.05
N ASP A 333 -23.76 16.71 0.26
CA ASP A 333 -24.28 16.69 1.66
C ASP A 333 -24.18 15.30 2.26
N GLN A 334 -24.67 14.28 1.54
CA GLN A 334 -24.67 12.90 2.00
C GLN A 334 -24.27 11.95 0.86
N TYR A 335 -23.20 11.20 1.08
CA TYR A 335 -22.72 10.18 0.15
C TYR A 335 -23.00 8.78 0.69
N VAL A 336 -23.54 7.90 -0.14
CA VAL A 336 -23.93 6.54 0.25
C VAL A 336 -23.17 5.54 -0.61
N GLY A 337 -22.52 4.56 0.02
CA GLY A 337 -21.77 3.54 -0.71
C GLY A 337 -21.24 2.42 0.17
N GLY A 338 -20.56 1.45 -0.43
CA GLY A 338 -19.97 0.32 0.27
C GLY A 338 -18.68 0.69 1.00
N VAL A 339 -18.43 0.04 2.12
CA VAL A 339 -17.19 0.24 2.92
C VAL A 339 -15.92 -0.20 2.17
N GLU A 340 -16.04 -1.07 1.17
CA GLU A 340 -14.95 -1.53 0.30
C GLU A 340 -14.26 -0.39 -0.46
N HIS A 341 -14.99 0.70 -0.69
CA HIS A 341 -14.45 1.89 -1.34
C HIS A 341 -13.64 2.82 -0.42
N ALA A 342 -13.55 2.52 0.87
CA ALA A 342 -12.85 3.36 1.85
C ALA A 342 -11.44 3.77 1.41
N ILE A 343 -10.66 2.82 0.90
CA ILE A 343 -9.26 3.01 0.46
C ILE A 343 -9.09 3.03 -1.08
N LEU A 344 -10.19 3.03 -1.82
CA LEU A 344 -10.24 3.10 -3.27
C LEU A 344 -10.92 4.41 -3.70
N HIS A 345 -12.14 4.33 -4.21
CA HIS A 345 -12.90 5.47 -4.73
C HIS A 345 -12.97 6.65 -3.76
N LEU A 346 -13.26 6.43 -2.48
CA LEU A 346 -13.36 7.52 -1.50
C LEU A 346 -12.01 8.21 -1.26
N LEU A 347 -10.91 7.45 -1.27
CA LEU A 347 -9.57 8.01 -1.14
C LEU A 347 -9.18 8.82 -2.39
N TYR A 348 -9.46 8.28 -3.59
CA TYR A 348 -9.18 8.97 -4.84
C TYR A 348 -10.03 10.23 -5.01
N SER A 349 -11.30 10.20 -4.64
CA SER A 349 -12.18 11.39 -4.66
C SER A 349 -11.63 12.51 -3.77
N ARG A 350 -11.17 12.18 -2.57
CA ARG A 350 -10.52 13.14 -1.67
C ARG A 350 -9.20 13.67 -2.26
N PHE A 351 -8.41 12.80 -2.87
CA PHE A 351 -7.17 13.20 -3.53
C PHE A 351 -7.43 14.21 -4.67
N PHE A 352 -8.36 13.88 -5.58
CA PHE A 352 -8.72 14.78 -6.69
C PHE A 352 -9.28 16.11 -6.20
N THR A 353 -10.17 16.09 -5.22
CA THR A 353 -10.72 17.32 -4.62
C THR A 353 -9.61 18.21 -4.07
N LYS A 354 -8.67 17.63 -3.32
CA LYS A 354 -7.53 18.39 -2.77
C LYS A 354 -6.59 18.91 -3.86
N ALA A 355 -6.35 18.12 -4.91
CA ALA A 355 -5.52 18.54 -6.04
C ALA A 355 -6.16 19.73 -6.77
N LEU A 356 -7.45 19.65 -7.08
CA LEU A 356 -8.20 20.74 -7.72
C LEU A 356 -8.28 21.99 -6.83
N SER A 357 -8.45 21.82 -5.53
CA SER A 357 -8.42 22.93 -4.57
C SER A 357 -7.04 23.61 -4.52
N ASN A 358 -5.95 22.83 -4.55
CA ASN A 358 -4.60 23.38 -4.56
C ASN A 358 -4.26 24.14 -5.86
N THR A 359 -4.92 23.85 -6.97
CA THR A 359 -4.81 24.59 -8.23
C THR A 359 -5.79 25.76 -8.32
N ASN A 360 -6.57 26.02 -7.28
CA ASN A 360 -7.66 27.01 -7.21
C ASN A 360 -8.80 26.76 -8.22
N ALA A 361 -8.94 25.53 -8.71
CA ALA A 361 -10.05 25.15 -9.58
C ALA A 361 -11.37 24.99 -8.82
N ILE A 362 -11.33 24.74 -7.52
CA ILE A 362 -12.47 24.68 -6.61
C ILE A 362 -12.12 25.28 -5.24
N LYS A 363 -13.14 25.62 -4.43
CA LYS A 363 -12.97 26.36 -3.16
C LYS A 363 -13.08 25.48 -1.89
N PHE A 364 -13.33 24.19 -2.02
CA PHE A 364 -13.46 23.26 -0.89
C PHE A 364 -12.40 22.14 -0.97
N ASN A 365 -12.15 21.48 0.17
CA ASN A 365 -11.06 20.50 0.32
C ASN A 365 -11.51 19.06 0.51
N GLU A 366 -12.80 18.82 0.71
CA GLU A 366 -13.36 17.48 0.89
C GLU A 366 -14.62 17.34 0.02
N PRO A 367 -14.78 16.22 -0.70
CA PRO A 367 -15.87 16.06 -1.68
C PRO A 367 -17.23 15.83 -1.04
N PHE A 368 -17.27 15.16 0.13
CA PHE A 368 -18.49 14.68 0.77
C PHE A 368 -18.54 15.13 2.23
N SER A 369 -19.56 15.91 2.58
CA SER A 369 -19.77 16.40 3.95
C SER A 369 -20.16 15.26 4.91
N GLY A 370 -21.00 14.34 4.45
CA GLY A 370 -21.44 13.15 5.16
C GLY A 370 -21.23 11.88 4.35
N LEU A 371 -20.89 10.80 5.02
CA LEU A 371 -20.73 9.48 4.43
C LEU A 371 -21.54 8.45 5.22
N PHE A 372 -22.37 7.71 4.53
CA PHE A 372 -23.04 6.52 5.04
C PHE A 372 -22.47 5.28 4.34
N THR A 373 -21.87 4.37 5.11
CA THR A 373 -21.36 3.12 4.56
C THR A 373 -22.33 1.99 4.83
N GLN A 374 -22.84 1.38 3.76
CA GLN A 374 -23.62 0.16 3.84
C GLN A 374 -22.73 -1.01 4.29
N GLY A 375 -23.32 -1.94 5.04
CA GLY A 375 -22.71 -3.25 5.27
C GLY A 375 -22.65 -4.05 3.96
N MET A 376 -21.75 -5.03 3.89
CA MET A 376 -21.78 -5.99 2.78
C MET A 376 -23.10 -6.76 2.83
N VAL A 377 -23.81 -6.78 1.69
CA VAL A 377 -25.02 -7.60 1.56
C VAL A 377 -24.57 -9.07 1.49
N CYS A 378 -25.04 -9.84 2.45
CA CYS A 378 -24.70 -11.25 2.58
C CYS A 378 -25.95 -12.11 2.37
N HIS A 379 -25.77 -13.27 1.81
CA HIS A 379 -26.80 -14.30 1.70
C HIS A 379 -26.21 -15.67 2.02
N GLU A 380 -27.06 -16.57 2.48
CA GLU A 380 -26.70 -17.96 2.71
C GLU A 380 -26.27 -18.63 1.41
N THR A 381 -25.35 -19.56 1.52
CA THR A 381 -24.86 -20.33 0.38
C THR A 381 -25.53 -21.70 0.34
N TYR A 382 -25.78 -22.20 -0.86
CA TYR A 382 -26.43 -23.48 -1.09
C TYR A 382 -25.64 -24.35 -2.06
N LYS A 383 -25.47 -25.63 -1.72
CA LYS A 383 -24.60 -26.53 -2.46
C LYS A 383 -25.21 -27.93 -2.56
N LEU A 384 -25.12 -28.56 -3.72
CA LEU A 384 -25.41 -29.99 -3.89
C LEU A 384 -24.28 -30.85 -3.33
N ASN A 385 -24.54 -32.12 -3.08
CA ASN A 385 -23.51 -33.06 -2.59
C ASN A 385 -22.34 -33.25 -3.57
N ASN A 386 -22.56 -33.02 -4.86
CA ASN A 386 -21.51 -33.04 -5.90
C ASN A 386 -20.62 -31.79 -5.90
N GLY A 387 -20.92 -30.80 -5.04
CA GLY A 387 -20.15 -29.57 -4.94
C GLY A 387 -20.67 -28.39 -5.79
N GLU A 388 -21.71 -28.58 -6.57
CA GLU A 388 -22.31 -27.53 -7.39
C GLU A 388 -23.06 -26.49 -6.53
N TRP A 389 -22.85 -25.19 -6.80
CA TRP A 389 -23.54 -24.10 -6.15
C TRP A 389 -24.92 -23.87 -6.78
N LEU A 390 -25.90 -23.54 -5.95
CA LEU A 390 -27.27 -23.23 -6.36
C LEU A 390 -27.64 -21.78 -6.05
N PHE A 391 -28.51 -21.20 -6.88
CA PHE A 391 -29.13 -19.92 -6.55
C PHE A 391 -30.18 -20.09 -5.45
N PRO A 392 -30.38 -19.10 -4.56
CA PRO A 392 -31.43 -19.15 -3.53
C PRO A 392 -32.83 -19.47 -4.08
N VAL A 393 -33.17 -18.92 -5.25
CA VAL A 393 -34.44 -19.14 -5.94
C VAL A 393 -34.67 -20.62 -6.35
N ASP A 394 -33.59 -21.38 -6.54
CA ASP A 394 -33.64 -22.80 -6.91
C ASP A 394 -33.69 -23.73 -5.67
N VAL A 395 -33.85 -23.18 -4.47
CA VAL A 395 -33.85 -23.95 -3.21
C VAL A 395 -35.16 -23.72 -2.47
N TYR A 396 -35.74 -24.81 -1.96
CA TYR A 396 -36.87 -24.73 -1.06
C TYR A 396 -36.65 -25.53 0.23
N GLU A 397 -37.29 -25.10 1.29
CA GLU A 397 -37.26 -25.77 2.58
C GLU A 397 -38.45 -26.67 2.78
N LYS A 398 -38.20 -27.88 3.29
CA LYS A 398 -39.26 -28.82 3.68
C LYS A 398 -38.83 -29.57 4.96
N ASN A 399 -39.59 -29.44 6.04
CA ASN A 399 -39.34 -30.07 7.31
C ASN A 399 -37.95 -29.82 7.86
N GLY A 400 -37.42 -28.60 7.77
CA GLY A 400 -36.10 -28.21 8.26
C GLY A 400 -34.93 -28.68 7.37
N ASN A 401 -35.19 -29.24 6.20
CA ASN A 401 -34.18 -29.63 5.22
C ASN A 401 -34.36 -28.83 3.94
N TYR A 402 -33.26 -28.60 3.23
CA TYR A 402 -33.24 -27.84 1.98
C TYR A 402 -33.11 -28.78 0.78
N TYR A 403 -33.85 -28.47 -0.28
CA TYR A 403 -33.90 -29.28 -1.50
C TYR A 403 -33.84 -28.38 -2.75
N CYS A 404 -33.23 -28.89 -3.81
CA CYS A 404 -33.23 -28.24 -5.11
C CYS A 404 -34.62 -28.35 -5.76
N SER A 405 -35.22 -27.23 -6.19
CA SER A 405 -36.53 -27.20 -6.81
C SER A 405 -36.61 -27.93 -8.16
N LYS A 406 -35.49 -28.05 -8.86
CA LYS A 406 -35.38 -28.69 -10.18
C LYS A 406 -35.14 -30.18 -10.11
N THR A 407 -34.31 -30.65 -9.18
CA THR A 407 -33.85 -32.07 -9.10
C THR A 407 -34.43 -32.81 -7.89
N ASN A 408 -35.01 -32.09 -6.94
CA ASN A 408 -35.48 -32.64 -5.66
C ASN A 408 -34.36 -33.26 -4.80
N GLU A 409 -33.09 -33.01 -5.15
CA GLU A 409 -31.93 -33.46 -4.40
C GLU A 409 -31.75 -32.65 -3.12
N LYS A 410 -31.21 -33.30 -2.08
CA LYS A 410 -30.90 -32.63 -0.82
C LYS A 410 -29.78 -31.62 -0.99
N VAL A 411 -29.98 -30.42 -0.45
CA VAL A 411 -29.04 -29.30 -0.50
C VAL A 411 -28.38 -29.07 0.84
N ILE A 412 -27.10 -28.80 0.83
CA ILE A 412 -26.34 -28.37 2.00
C ILE A 412 -26.43 -26.84 2.07
N LYS A 413 -27.07 -26.33 3.14
CA LYS A 413 -27.04 -24.91 3.48
C LYS A 413 -25.71 -24.58 4.15
N GLY A 414 -24.99 -23.62 3.59
CA GLY A 414 -23.74 -23.07 4.13
C GLY A 414 -23.94 -21.75 4.88
N PRO A 415 -22.88 -21.12 5.34
CA PRO A 415 -22.94 -19.86 6.06
C PRO A 415 -23.42 -18.71 5.16
N SER A 416 -23.93 -17.65 5.81
CA SER A 416 -24.19 -16.38 5.15
C SER A 416 -22.84 -15.69 4.84
N GLU A 417 -22.58 -15.44 3.57
CA GLU A 417 -21.37 -14.84 3.05
C GLU A 417 -21.71 -13.70 2.08
N SER A 418 -20.73 -12.86 1.80
CA SER A 418 -20.86 -11.81 0.79
C SER A 418 -21.37 -12.39 -0.54
N MET A 419 -22.37 -11.75 -1.13
CA MET A 419 -22.94 -12.17 -2.40
C MET A 419 -21.90 -12.20 -3.51
N SER A 420 -21.86 -13.32 -4.25
CA SER A 420 -20.97 -13.48 -5.40
C SER A 420 -21.59 -14.36 -6.48
N LYS A 421 -21.33 -14.01 -7.74
CA LYS A 421 -21.79 -14.81 -8.90
C LYS A 421 -21.18 -16.21 -8.91
N SER A 422 -19.95 -16.38 -8.42
CA SER A 422 -19.25 -17.66 -8.38
C SER A 422 -19.86 -18.65 -7.39
N LYS A 423 -20.42 -18.16 -6.28
CA LYS A 423 -21.12 -18.96 -5.27
C LYS A 423 -22.63 -19.02 -5.49
N LYS A 424 -23.14 -18.33 -6.50
CA LYS A 424 -24.56 -18.24 -6.86
C LYS A 424 -25.46 -17.78 -5.68
N ASN A 425 -24.93 -17.15 -4.65
CA ASN A 425 -25.70 -16.67 -3.50
C ASN A 425 -26.20 -15.23 -3.68
N VAL A 426 -26.56 -14.89 -4.91
CA VAL A 426 -27.08 -13.57 -5.30
C VAL A 426 -28.59 -13.60 -5.31
N VAL A 427 -29.22 -12.55 -4.76
CA VAL A 427 -30.65 -12.24 -4.90
C VAL A 427 -30.75 -11.07 -5.87
N GLU A 428 -31.53 -11.25 -6.93
CA GLU A 428 -31.70 -10.18 -7.90
C GLU A 428 -32.76 -9.17 -7.42
N PRO A 429 -32.52 -7.85 -7.54
CA PRO A 429 -33.48 -6.82 -7.12
C PRO A 429 -34.90 -7.03 -7.73
N GLY A 430 -34.95 -7.50 -8.96
CA GLY A 430 -36.23 -7.82 -9.63
C GLY A 430 -37.10 -8.85 -8.89
N ASP A 431 -36.50 -9.74 -8.12
CA ASP A 431 -37.19 -10.73 -7.31
C ASP A 431 -37.84 -10.12 -6.05
N ILE A 432 -37.31 -8.98 -5.58
CA ILE A 432 -37.84 -8.18 -4.49
C ILE A 432 -38.89 -7.19 -5.02
N ILE A 433 -38.56 -6.47 -6.09
CA ILE A 433 -39.40 -5.41 -6.67
C ILE A 433 -40.73 -5.97 -7.16
N ARG A 434 -40.74 -7.14 -7.79
CA ARG A 434 -41.98 -7.74 -8.32
C ARG A 434 -43.08 -7.97 -7.28
N PRO A 435 -42.80 -8.60 -6.11
CA PRO A 435 -43.82 -8.81 -5.08
C PRO A 435 -44.08 -7.61 -4.17
N TYR A 436 -43.10 -6.74 -3.94
CA TYR A 436 -43.13 -5.71 -2.89
C TYR A 436 -43.14 -4.27 -3.41
N GLY A 437 -42.85 -4.05 -4.69
CA GLY A 437 -42.70 -2.73 -5.29
C GLY A 437 -41.34 -2.11 -5.13
N GLY A 438 -40.98 -1.16 -6.01
CA GLY A 438 -39.65 -0.52 -6.03
C GLY A 438 -39.36 0.38 -4.83
N ASP A 439 -40.41 0.85 -4.12
CA ASP A 439 -40.25 1.71 -2.93
C ASP A 439 -39.84 0.89 -1.68
N THR A 440 -39.83 -0.42 -1.77
CA THR A 440 -39.50 -1.34 -0.65
C THR A 440 -38.09 -1.91 -0.77
N ASP A 441 -37.49 -1.84 -1.95
CA ASP A 441 -36.16 -2.40 -2.23
C ASP A 441 -35.00 -1.56 -1.66
#